data_4bfce377edf5306e62c0c5dd35a11fb4
#
_entry.id   4bfce377edf5306e62c0c5dd35a11fb4
#
_cell.length_a   1.000
_cell.length_b   1.000
_cell.length_c   1.000
_cell.angle_alpha   90.00
_cell.angle_beta   90.00
_cell.angle_gamma   90.00
#
_symmetry.space_group_name_H-M   'P 1'
#
loop_
_entity.id
_entity.type
_entity.pdbx_description
1 polymer ?
#
loop_
_entity_poly.entity_id
_entity_poly.type
_entity_poly.pdbx_seq_one_letter_code
_entity_poly.pdbx_strand_id
1 'polypeptide(L)'
;YDANQKVLSDKYLLHQAYTAGNQNADFFSNGGNDFWQDLAPQGHPSTIGDDYVVYVDDVSNPSSIVGYRDNETWYNAEGLQISDPNLLAEAAGGQIQPYLTDAQSALEGTVNVDNVFEDYKPETVFMPRIAFSFPISDEAQFFAHYDVLTQRPPQSNRLEPVDYLFMADRVGALLNNPDLKSEKTVDYELGFAKTLSLRSALKISAFYKELRDMIQVVNVLGAYPAQYLTYGNIDFGTVKGMSVNFDLRRTGNISMTANYTLQFADGTGSSASSGQSLVNTGQPNLRSTIPLAFDQRHAIS
;
A
#
# COMPACT_ATOMS: atom_id res chain seq x y z
N TYR A 1 17.00 13.07 -2.29
CA TYR A 1 16.68 14.32 -1.60
C TYR A 1 17.46 15.44 -2.29
N ASP A 2 16.76 16.44 -2.81
CA ASP A 2 17.39 17.69 -3.22
C ASP A 2 17.73 18.57 -2.00
N ALA A 3 18.35 19.74 -2.24
CA ALA A 3 18.68 20.67 -1.18
C ALA A 3 17.46 21.19 -0.37
N ASN A 4 16.26 21.01 -0.90
CA ASN A 4 15.00 21.43 -0.29
C ASN A 4 14.25 20.27 0.39
N GLN A 5 14.83 19.06 0.45
CA GLN A 5 14.23 17.85 1.02
C GLN A 5 12.94 17.42 0.32
N LYS A 6 12.81 17.69 -0.98
CA LYS A 6 11.67 17.24 -1.77
C LYS A 6 11.75 15.74 -2.05
N VAL A 7 10.61 15.10 -2.09
CA VAL A 7 10.44 13.67 -2.36
C VAL A 7 9.57 13.50 -3.58
N LEU A 8 9.92 12.55 -4.44
CA LEU A 8 9.11 12.23 -5.59
C LEU A 8 7.76 11.66 -5.12
N SER A 9 6.66 12.28 -5.52
CA SER A 9 5.33 11.79 -5.23
C SER A 9 4.94 10.66 -6.17
N ASP A 10 4.27 9.63 -5.67
CA ASP A 10 3.73 8.54 -6.46
C ASP A 10 2.68 9.01 -7.48
N LYS A 11 1.96 10.11 -7.17
CA LYS A 11 0.98 10.72 -8.08
C LYS A 11 1.61 11.41 -9.28
N TYR A 12 2.84 11.87 -9.15
CA TYR A 12 3.51 12.70 -10.14
C TYR A 12 4.77 12.07 -10.69
N LEU A 13 5.04 10.83 -10.35
CA LEU A 13 6.22 10.13 -10.81
C LEU A 13 6.23 10.07 -12.34
N LEU A 14 7.20 10.76 -12.95
CA LEU A 14 7.40 10.82 -14.40
C LEU A 14 6.28 11.47 -15.23
N HIS A 15 5.27 12.09 -14.59
CA HIS A 15 4.22 12.77 -15.35
C HIS A 15 3.66 13.98 -14.61
N GLN A 16 3.22 14.95 -15.38
CA GLN A 16 2.35 16.03 -14.98
C GLN A 16 0.98 15.75 -15.56
N ALA A 17 0.14 15.06 -14.82
CA ALA A 17 -1.21 14.77 -15.27
C ALA A 17 -2.12 15.96 -14.97
N TYR A 18 -2.97 16.28 -15.93
CA TYR A 18 -4.00 17.26 -15.75
C TYR A 18 -5.13 16.66 -14.90
N THR A 19 -5.60 17.42 -13.91
CA THR A 19 -6.76 17.06 -13.10
C THR A 19 -7.85 18.12 -13.24
N ALA A 20 -9.10 17.71 -13.09
CA ALA A 20 -10.23 18.64 -13.19
C ALA A 20 -10.21 19.71 -12.10
N GLY A 21 -9.81 19.39 -10.87
CA GLY A 21 -9.67 20.34 -9.78
C GLY A 21 -8.64 21.43 -10.04
N ASN A 22 -7.65 21.13 -10.90
CA ASN A 22 -6.64 22.08 -11.37
C ASN A 22 -7.02 22.76 -12.69
N GLN A 23 -8.21 22.53 -13.18
CA GLN A 23 -8.74 23.22 -14.35
C GLN A 23 -9.05 24.67 -13.99
N ASN A 24 -8.00 25.43 -13.78
CA ASN A 24 -8.14 26.87 -13.71
C ASN A 24 -8.73 27.39 -15.03
N ALA A 25 -9.51 28.46 -14.95
CA ALA A 25 -10.02 29.17 -16.11
C ALA A 25 -8.92 29.50 -17.15
N ASP A 26 -7.67 29.55 -16.72
CA ASP A 26 -6.50 29.81 -17.56
C ASP A 26 -6.17 28.68 -18.54
N PHE A 27 -6.41 27.41 -18.20
CA PHE A 27 -6.23 26.30 -19.14
C PHE A 27 -7.22 26.44 -20.31
N PHE A 28 -8.44 26.82 -20.03
CA PHE A 28 -9.47 27.05 -21.04
C PHE A 28 -9.33 28.39 -21.76
N SER A 29 -8.60 29.36 -21.21
CA SER A 29 -8.41 30.70 -21.81
C SER A 29 -7.20 30.81 -22.71
N ASN A 30 -6.19 29.95 -22.61
CA ASN A 30 -4.90 30.07 -23.28
C ASN A 30 -4.67 29.09 -24.46
N GLY A 31 -5.72 28.69 -25.17
CA GLY A 31 -5.59 27.91 -26.41
C GLY A 31 -5.48 26.40 -26.23
N GLY A 32 -5.43 25.87 -25.00
CA GLY A 32 -5.70 24.46 -24.70
C GLY A 32 -7.19 24.13 -24.80
N ASN A 33 -7.99 25.14 -25.06
CA ASN A 33 -9.42 25.13 -25.07
C ASN A 33 -10.05 24.26 -26.17
N ASP A 34 -9.49 24.37 -27.36
CA ASP A 34 -10.13 23.76 -28.52
C ASP A 34 -10.10 22.25 -28.42
N PHE A 35 -8.98 21.71 -27.93
CA PHE A 35 -8.79 20.26 -27.78
C PHE A 35 -9.75 19.63 -26.74
N TRP A 36 -9.86 20.25 -25.56
CA TRP A 36 -10.77 19.73 -24.53
C TRP A 36 -12.23 19.84 -24.92
N GLN A 37 -12.61 20.97 -25.52
CA GLN A 37 -13.97 21.18 -26.03
C GLN A 37 -14.31 20.21 -27.16
N ASP A 38 -13.36 19.87 -27.99
CA ASP A 38 -13.54 18.89 -29.06
C ASP A 38 -13.69 17.46 -28.52
N LEU A 39 -12.92 17.10 -27.50
CA LEU A 39 -12.95 15.77 -26.88
C LEU A 39 -14.08 15.59 -25.85
N ALA A 40 -14.39 16.62 -25.09
CA ALA A 40 -15.39 16.59 -24.04
C ALA A 40 -16.30 17.83 -24.09
N PRO A 41 -17.10 18.00 -25.18
CA PRO A 41 -17.91 19.21 -25.39
C PRO A 41 -18.96 19.42 -24.29
N GLN A 42 -19.29 18.39 -23.52
CA GLN A 42 -20.25 18.45 -22.40
C GLN A 42 -19.57 18.43 -21.02
N GLY A 43 -18.24 18.56 -20.97
CA GLY A 43 -17.46 18.40 -19.74
C GLY A 43 -17.22 16.94 -19.38
N HIS A 44 -16.80 16.69 -18.13
CA HIS A 44 -16.61 15.33 -17.62
C HIS A 44 -17.95 14.71 -17.14
N PRO A 45 -18.07 13.37 -17.10
CA PRO A 45 -19.24 12.71 -16.54
C PRO A 45 -19.49 13.09 -15.08
N SER A 46 -20.75 13.36 -14.73
CA SER A 46 -21.15 13.79 -13.38
C SER A 46 -20.95 12.75 -12.28
N THR A 47 -20.63 11.52 -12.64
CA THR A 47 -20.29 10.42 -11.72
C THR A 47 -18.89 10.53 -11.13
N ILE A 48 -18.05 11.39 -11.70
CA ILE A 48 -16.65 11.59 -11.31
C ILE A 48 -16.57 12.87 -10.48
N GLY A 49 -15.78 12.86 -9.41
CA GLY A 49 -15.56 14.04 -8.56
C GLY A 49 -14.77 15.15 -9.29
N ASP A 50 -14.48 16.23 -8.58
CA ASP A 50 -13.83 17.41 -9.17
C ASP A 50 -12.30 17.29 -9.28
N ASP A 51 -11.70 16.28 -8.65
CA ASP A 51 -10.24 16.04 -8.63
C ASP A 51 -9.91 14.71 -9.32
N TYR A 52 -9.93 14.72 -10.63
CA TYR A 52 -9.71 13.52 -11.45
C TYR A 52 -8.55 13.71 -12.44
N VAL A 53 -7.96 12.59 -12.85
CA VAL A 53 -6.97 12.53 -13.93
C VAL A 53 -7.63 12.01 -15.19
N VAL A 54 -7.41 12.69 -16.31
CA VAL A 54 -7.91 12.28 -17.64
C VAL A 54 -6.86 11.43 -18.33
N TYR A 55 -7.30 10.38 -18.99
CA TYR A 55 -6.45 9.50 -19.81
C TYR A 55 -6.87 9.57 -21.27
N VAL A 56 -5.88 9.62 -22.15
CA VAL A 56 -6.04 9.79 -23.60
C VAL A 56 -5.35 8.66 -24.37
N ASP A 57 -5.66 8.55 -25.63
CA ASP A 57 -5.08 7.58 -26.56
C ASP A 57 -3.61 7.87 -26.89
N ASP A 58 -3.24 9.12 -27.09
CA ASP A 58 -1.88 9.56 -27.37
C ASP A 58 -1.62 10.93 -26.71
N VAL A 59 -0.62 11.00 -25.83
CA VAL A 59 -0.28 12.24 -25.14
C VAL A 59 0.31 13.31 -26.07
N SER A 60 0.95 12.89 -27.17
CA SER A 60 1.57 13.80 -28.14
C SER A 60 0.57 14.41 -29.10
N ASN A 61 -0.49 13.68 -29.42
CA ASN A 61 -1.56 14.09 -30.33
C ASN A 61 -2.89 13.45 -29.92
N PRO A 62 -3.46 13.86 -28.79
CA PRO A 62 -4.67 13.24 -28.27
C PRO A 62 -5.85 13.37 -29.22
N SER A 63 -6.55 12.30 -29.49
CA SER A 63 -7.75 12.25 -30.35
C SER A 63 -9.00 11.79 -29.63
N SER A 64 -8.84 11.07 -28.52
CA SER A 64 -9.98 10.59 -27.72
C SER A 64 -9.63 10.47 -26.24
N ILE A 65 -10.65 10.67 -25.39
CA ILE A 65 -10.56 10.33 -23.98
C ILE A 65 -10.82 8.85 -23.82
N VAL A 66 -9.93 8.15 -23.15
CA VAL A 66 -10.04 6.71 -22.91
C VAL A 66 -10.72 6.43 -21.57
N GLY A 67 -10.50 7.28 -20.58
CA GLY A 67 -11.11 7.14 -19.27
C GLY A 67 -10.61 8.15 -18.25
N TYR A 68 -10.98 7.94 -16.99
CA TYR A 68 -10.68 8.83 -15.89
C TYR A 68 -10.26 8.03 -14.65
N ARG A 69 -9.51 8.68 -13.77
CA ARG A 69 -9.23 8.20 -12.41
C ARG A 69 -9.51 9.30 -11.40
N ASP A 70 -10.36 8.99 -10.43
CA ASP A 70 -10.60 9.83 -9.26
C ASP A 70 -10.11 9.07 -8.03
N ASN A 71 -9.04 9.57 -7.43
CA ASN A 71 -8.26 8.87 -6.40
C ASN A 71 -7.87 7.45 -6.85
N GLU A 72 -8.36 6.41 -6.17
CA GLU A 72 -8.12 4.99 -6.49
C GLU A 72 -9.21 4.37 -7.39
N THR A 73 -10.21 5.16 -7.80
CA THR A 73 -11.35 4.68 -8.58
C THR A 73 -11.16 5.00 -10.06
N TRP A 74 -11.32 3.98 -10.89
CA TRP A 74 -11.19 4.11 -12.34
C TRP A 74 -12.54 4.11 -13.03
N TYR A 75 -12.64 4.89 -14.08
CA TYR A 75 -13.85 5.06 -14.89
C TYR A 75 -13.51 4.98 -16.39
N ASN A 76 -14.40 4.43 -17.16
CA ASN A 76 -14.30 4.49 -18.62
C ASN A 76 -14.67 5.90 -19.17
N ALA A 77 -14.59 6.08 -20.47
CA ALA A 77 -14.88 7.37 -21.12
C ALA A 77 -16.31 7.87 -20.85
N GLU A 78 -17.26 6.97 -20.64
CA GLU A 78 -18.66 7.28 -20.31
C GLU A 78 -18.88 7.58 -18.82
N GLY A 79 -17.85 7.50 -17.98
CA GLY A 79 -17.94 7.71 -16.54
C GLY A 79 -18.52 6.54 -15.75
N LEU A 80 -18.51 5.34 -16.32
CA LEU A 80 -18.87 4.12 -15.60
C LEU A 80 -17.65 3.57 -14.89
N GLN A 81 -17.82 3.27 -13.60
CA GLN A 81 -16.76 2.70 -12.79
C GLN A 81 -16.33 1.33 -13.32
N ILE A 82 -15.02 1.12 -13.40
CA ILE A 82 -14.42 -0.15 -13.83
C ILE A 82 -13.55 -0.70 -12.69
N SER A 83 -13.49 -2.03 -12.61
CA SER A 83 -12.70 -2.73 -11.59
C SER A 83 -11.28 -3.06 -12.05
N ASP A 84 -11.07 -3.14 -13.35
CA ASP A 84 -9.79 -3.45 -13.98
C ASP A 84 -9.39 -2.34 -14.97
N PRO A 85 -8.44 -1.47 -14.61
CA PRO A 85 -7.96 -0.40 -15.49
C PRO A 85 -7.22 -0.92 -16.74
N ASN A 86 -6.82 -2.19 -16.81
CA ASN A 86 -6.23 -2.77 -18.02
C ASN A 86 -7.22 -2.78 -19.18
N LEU A 87 -8.53 -2.79 -18.91
CA LEU A 87 -9.56 -2.66 -19.95
C LEU A 87 -9.44 -1.34 -20.73
N LEU A 88 -8.99 -0.27 -20.07
CA LEU A 88 -8.72 1.01 -20.73
C LEU A 88 -7.47 0.91 -21.62
N ALA A 89 -6.45 0.21 -21.17
CA ALA A 89 -5.24 0.00 -21.97
C ALA A 89 -5.53 -0.78 -23.23
N GLU A 90 -6.37 -1.82 -23.17
CA GLU A 90 -6.81 -2.56 -24.35
C GLU A 90 -7.56 -1.66 -25.34
N ALA A 91 -8.46 -0.82 -24.87
CA ALA A 91 -9.21 0.14 -25.68
C ALA A 91 -8.30 1.20 -26.33
N ALA A 92 -7.21 1.58 -25.67
CA ALA A 92 -6.21 2.57 -26.13
C ALA A 92 -5.06 1.95 -26.96
N GLY A 93 -5.18 0.70 -27.40
CA GLY A 93 -4.12 0.06 -28.20
C GLY A 93 -2.92 -0.46 -27.39
N GLY A 94 -3.07 -0.65 -26.08
CA GLY A 94 -2.11 -1.31 -25.21
C GLY A 94 -1.44 -0.45 -24.14
N GLN A 95 -1.63 0.87 -24.16
CA GLN A 95 -1.14 1.77 -23.11
C GLN A 95 -2.15 2.85 -22.78
N ILE A 96 -2.26 3.16 -21.49
CA ILE A 96 -3.01 4.32 -20.99
C ILE A 96 -2.02 5.46 -20.83
N GLN A 97 -2.34 6.65 -21.34
CA GLN A 97 -1.52 7.84 -21.21
C GLN A 97 -2.30 8.95 -20.53
N PRO A 98 -1.74 9.61 -19.49
CA PRO A 98 -2.39 10.74 -18.86
C PRO A 98 -2.37 11.94 -19.80
N TYR A 99 -3.42 12.73 -19.80
CA TYR A 99 -3.43 14.01 -20.48
C TYR A 99 -2.51 14.98 -19.72
N LEU A 100 -1.42 15.42 -20.36
CA LEU A 100 -0.42 16.26 -19.71
C LEU A 100 -0.81 17.74 -19.81
N THR A 101 -0.65 18.49 -18.71
CA THR A 101 -0.83 19.95 -18.69
C THR A 101 0.21 20.70 -19.52
N ASP A 102 1.42 20.16 -19.60
CA ASP A 102 2.54 20.69 -20.39
C ASP A 102 3.24 19.53 -21.07
N ALA A 103 2.62 19.05 -22.16
CA ALA A 103 3.16 17.95 -22.96
C ALA A 103 4.50 18.33 -23.61
N GLN A 104 4.68 19.58 -24.00
CA GLN A 104 5.90 20.04 -24.66
C GLN A 104 7.10 19.91 -23.72
N SER A 105 7.02 20.47 -22.51
CA SER A 105 8.10 20.37 -21.51
C SER A 105 8.37 18.92 -21.11
N ALA A 106 7.34 18.08 -21.03
CA ALA A 106 7.49 16.67 -20.73
C ALA A 106 8.26 15.91 -21.82
N LEU A 107 7.93 16.18 -23.10
CA LEU A 107 8.64 15.59 -24.26
C LEU A 107 10.09 16.07 -24.39
N GLU A 108 10.35 17.34 -24.06
CA GLU A 108 11.67 17.94 -24.11
C GLU A 108 12.53 17.65 -22.86
N GLY A 109 11.95 17.04 -21.81
CA GLY A 109 12.63 16.80 -20.54
C GLY A 109 12.92 18.06 -19.73
N THR A 110 12.18 19.15 -19.98
CA THR A 110 12.34 20.46 -19.31
C THR A 110 11.29 20.71 -18.22
N VAL A 111 10.73 19.65 -17.66
CA VAL A 111 9.66 19.70 -16.66
C VAL A 111 10.08 20.50 -15.43
N ASN A 112 9.19 21.35 -14.93
CA ASN A 112 9.42 22.08 -13.70
C ASN A 112 9.46 21.10 -12.50
N VAL A 113 10.59 21.06 -11.81
CA VAL A 113 10.82 20.19 -10.64
C VAL A 113 9.78 20.39 -9.54
N ASP A 114 9.31 21.63 -9.32
CA ASP A 114 8.32 21.94 -8.30
C ASP A 114 6.95 21.31 -8.59
N ASN A 115 6.65 20.96 -9.84
CA ASN A 115 5.42 20.29 -10.23
C ASN A 115 5.50 18.76 -10.11
N VAL A 116 6.70 18.21 -10.02
CA VAL A 116 6.96 16.75 -10.02
C VAL A 116 7.30 16.22 -8.63
N PHE A 117 7.85 17.06 -7.77
CA PHE A 117 8.26 16.68 -6.43
C PHE A 117 7.43 17.37 -5.37
N GLU A 118 7.13 16.67 -4.30
CA GLU A 118 6.56 17.23 -3.07
C GLU A 118 7.62 17.39 -1.99
N ASP A 119 7.41 18.36 -1.09
CA ASP A 119 8.26 18.51 0.08
C ASP A 119 8.12 17.32 1.02
N TYR A 120 9.21 16.89 1.59
CA TYR A 120 9.21 15.79 2.56
C TYR A 120 8.36 16.12 3.80
N LYS A 121 7.40 15.25 4.10
CA LYS A 121 6.56 15.33 5.32
C LYS A 121 7.01 14.24 6.30
N PRO A 122 7.58 14.60 7.47
CA PRO A 122 7.97 13.60 8.45
C PRO A 122 6.77 12.80 8.95
N GLU A 123 6.91 11.47 8.93
CA GLU A 123 5.90 10.58 9.53
C GLU A 123 6.02 10.65 11.07
N THR A 124 4.90 10.95 11.74
CA THR A 124 4.79 10.90 13.19
C THR A 124 3.93 9.71 13.58
N VAL A 125 4.50 8.79 14.34
CA VAL A 125 3.84 7.54 14.72
C VAL A 125 3.63 7.47 16.21
N PHE A 126 2.39 7.17 16.63
CA PHE A 126 2.04 6.93 18.03
C PHE A 126 1.87 5.42 18.25
N MET A 127 2.66 4.85 19.17
CA MET A 127 2.71 3.43 19.48
C MET A 127 2.34 3.19 20.95
N PRO A 128 1.04 3.22 21.32
CA PRO A 128 0.61 2.94 22.68
C PRO A 128 0.83 1.47 23.02
N ARG A 129 1.24 1.22 24.29
CA ARG A 129 1.32 -0.11 24.88
C ARG A 129 0.58 -0.09 26.20
N ILE A 130 -0.46 -0.88 26.29
CA ILE A 130 -1.31 -0.97 27.47
C ILE A 130 -1.32 -2.40 27.97
N ALA A 131 -0.90 -2.61 29.19
CA ALA A 131 -0.98 -3.90 29.87
C ALA A 131 -1.88 -3.78 31.10
N PHE A 132 -2.78 -4.72 31.23
CA PHE A 132 -3.68 -4.83 32.36
C PHE A 132 -3.54 -6.20 32.98
N SER A 133 -3.54 -6.25 34.31
CA SER A 133 -3.43 -7.48 35.07
C SER A 133 -4.34 -7.38 36.30
N PHE A 134 -5.17 -8.42 36.49
CA PHE A 134 -6.13 -8.49 37.58
C PHE A 134 -6.01 -9.83 38.30
N PRO A 135 -5.63 -9.86 39.59
CA PRO A 135 -5.64 -11.09 40.39
C PRO A 135 -7.09 -11.51 40.68
N ILE A 136 -7.44 -12.73 40.31
CA ILE A 136 -8.75 -13.32 40.61
C ILE A 136 -8.70 -14.04 41.98
N SER A 137 -7.56 -14.64 42.28
CA SER A 137 -7.26 -15.28 43.55
C SER A 137 -5.76 -15.29 43.77
N ASP A 138 -5.30 -15.80 44.94
CA ASP A 138 -3.87 -15.96 45.25
C ASP A 138 -3.15 -16.86 44.23
N GLU A 139 -3.87 -17.71 43.50
CA GLU A 139 -3.30 -18.64 42.54
C GLU A 139 -3.63 -18.33 41.09
N ALA A 140 -4.54 -17.36 40.83
CA ALA A 140 -5.09 -17.12 39.50
C ALA A 140 -5.09 -15.63 39.13
N GLN A 141 -4.66 -15.33 37.92
CA GLN A 141 -4.52 -13.98 37.40
C GLN A 141 -5.08 -13.92 35.96
N PHE A 142 -5.88 -12.91 35.71
CA PHE A 142 -6.23 -12.49 34.36
C PHE A 142 -5.27 -11.42 33.88
N PHE A 143 -4.94 -11.41 32.58
CA PHE A 143 -4.16 -10.36 31.95
C PHE A 143 -4.68 -10.03 30.56
N ALA A 144 -4.48 -8.80 30.15
CA ALA A 144 -4.76 -8.34 28.80
C ALA A 144 -3.68 -7.36 28.34
N HIS A 145 -3.38 -7.41 27.04
CA HIS A 145 -2.43 -6.53 26.37
C HIS A 145 -3.07 -5.90 25.15
N TYR A 146 -2.75 -4.64 24.93
CA TYR A 146 -3.02 -3.92 23.70
C TYR A 146 -1.77 -3.18 23.29
N ASP A 147 -1.22 -3.55 22.15
CA ASP A 147 0.01 -2.97 21.62
C ASP A 147 -0.20 -2.47 20.19
N VAL A 148 0.29 -1.28 19.90
CA VAL A 148 0.45 -0.79 18.54
C VAL A 148 1.93 -0.74 18.22
N LEU A 149 2.33 -1.47 17.21
CA LEU A 149 3.70 -1.56 16.72
C LEU A 149 3.76 -1.04 15.30
N THR A 150 4.83 -0.35 14.96
CA THR A 150 5.09 0.07 13.59
C THR A 150 6.51 -0.30 13.19
N GLN A 151 6.65 -0.66 11.92
CA GLN A 151 7.93 -0.99 11.33
C GLN A 151 8.17 -0.10 10.12
N ARG A 152 9.28 0.63 10.12
CA ARG A 152 9.67 1.44 8.97
C ARG A 152 9.98 0.53 7.77
N PRO A 153 9.65 0.98 6.55
CA PRO A 153 10.06 0.29 5.34
C PRO A 153 11.57 0.06 5.32
N PRO A 154 12.03 -1.12 4.83
CA PRO A 154 13.44 -1.34 4.57
C PRO A 154 14.02 -0.26 3.65
N GLN A 155 15.26 0.13 3.86
CA GLN A 155 15.91 1.14 3.02
C GLN A 155 15.95 0.71 1.55
N SER A 156 16.04 -0.58 1.26
CA SER A 156 16.01 -1.14 -0.09
C SER A 156 14.68 -0.94 -0.84
N ASN A 157 13.59 -0.67 -0.14
CA ASN A 157 12.28 -0.43 -0.75
C ASN A 157 11.96 1.07 -0.83
N ARG A 158 12.74 1.88 -0.12
CA ARG A 158 12.75 3.33 -0.24
C ARG A 158 13.73 3.74 -1.32
N LEU A 159 13.78 5.00 -1.60
CA LEU A 159 14.62 5.49 -2.67
C LEU A 159 16.10 5.43 -2.34
N GLU A 160 16.90 4.98 -3.30
CA GLU A 160 18.32 5.26 -3.37
C GLU A 160 18.54 6.47 -4.30
N PRO A 161 19.34 7.47 -3.90
CA PRO A 161 19.55 8.68 -4.72
C PRO A 161 20.03 8.39 -6.15
N VAL A 162 20.77 7.31 -6.35
CA VAL A 162 21.27 6.89 -7.66
C VAL A 162 20.13 6.46 -8.60
N ASP A 163 19.01 5.99 -8.05
CA ASP A 163 17.86 5.55 -8.86
C ASP A 163 17.22 6.72 -9.61
N TYR A 164 17.25 7.93 -9.05
CA TYR A 164 16.75 9.13 -9.74
C TYR A 164 17.58 9.52 -10.96
N LEU A 165 18.89 9.32 -10.91
CA LEU A 165 19.78 9.68 -12.01
C LEU A 165 19.58 8.77 -13.23
N PHE A 166 19.03 7.59 -13.05
CA PHE A 166 18.88 6.56 -14.08
C PHE A 166 17.45 6.10 -14.30
N MET A 167 16.46 6.87 -13.86
CA MET A 167 15.04 6.46 -13.98
C MET A 167 14.63 6.22 -15.44
N ALA A 168 15.10 7.05 -16.37
CA ALA A 168 14.80 6.91 -17.78
C ALA A 168 15.34 5.59 -18.37
N ASP A 169 16.44 5.10 -17.85
CA ASP A 169 17.08 3.85 -18.29
C ASP A 169 16.43 2.59 -17.64
N ARG A 170 15.56 2.79 -16.65
CA ARG A 170 14.93 1.70 -15.89
C ARG A 170 13.46 1.46 -16.25
N VAL A 171 13.08 1.75 -17.48
CA VAL A 171 11.72 1.47 -17.97
C VAL A 171 11.40 -0.02 -17.79
N GLY A 172 10.30 -0.33 -17.07
CA GLY A 172 9.89 -1.69 -16.74
C GLY A 172 10.61 -2.32 -15.53
N ALA A 173 11.54 -1.61 -14.88
CA ALA A 173 12.13 -2.06 -13.62
C ALA A 173 11.23 -1.73 -12.43
N LEU A 174 11.47 -2.43 -11.31
CA LEU A 174 10.86 -2.11 -10.03
C LEU A 174 11.57 -0.88 -9.44
N LEU A 175 10.84 0.22 -9.33
CA LEU A 175 11.33 1.46 -8.74
C LEU A 175 11.02 1.49 -7.23
N ASN A 176 11.94 2.06 -6.47
CA ASN A 176 11.73 2.28 -5.04
C ASN A 176 10.77 3.46 -4.81
N ASN A 177 9.96 3.37 -3.76
CA ASN A 177 9.00 4.41 -3.41
C ASN A 177 9.42 5.13 -2.11
N PRO A 178 9.77 6.41 -2.17
CA PRO A 178 10.14 7.19 -0.99
C PRO A 178 8.96 7.53 -0.08
N ASP A 179 7.73 7.48 -0.59
CA ASP A 179 6.49 7.82 0.14
C ASP A 179 5.88 6.64 0.89
N LEU A 180 6.62 5.53 1.02
CA LEU A 180 6.16 4.38 1.79
C LEU A 180 5.94 4.74 3.25
N LYS A 181 4.74 4.41 3.74
CA LYS A 181 4.37 4.50 5.16
C LYS A 181 4.94 3.33 5.94
N SER A 182 5.05 3.50 7.25
CA SER A 182 5.42 2.41 8.14
C SER A 182 4.31 1.36 8.20
N GLU A 183 4.68 0.09 8.11
CA GLU A 183 3.78 -1.03 8.35
C GLU A 183 3.31 -1.03 9.80
N LYS A 184 2.05 -1.33 10.05
CA LYS A 184 1.43 -1.26 11.37
C LYS A 184 0.88 -2.60 11.81
N THR A 185 1.21 -3.01 13.04
CA THR A 185 0.61 -4.15 13.71
C THR A 185 -0.13 -3.68 14.95
N VAL A 186 -1.40 -4.06 15.06
CA VAL A 186 -2.19 -3.88 16.29
C VAL A 186 -2.38 -5.25 16.91
N ASP A 187 -1.88 -5.43 18.13
CA ASP A 187 -1.89 -6.70 18.84
C ASP A 187 -2.83 -6.63 20.06
N TYR A 188 -3.74 -7.57 20.12
CA TYR A 188 -4.66 -7.79 21.22
C TYR A 188 -4.38 -9.16 21.81
N GLU A 189 -4.04 -9.24 23.06
CA GLU A 189 -3.90 -10.48 23.80
C GLU A 189 -4.69 -10.43 25.09
N LEU A 190 -5.39 -11.49 25.40
CA LEU A 190 -6.01 -11.70 26.70
C LEU A 190 -5.71 -13.11 27.17
N GLY A 191 -5.54 -13.28 28.46
CA GLY A 191 -5.18 -14.58 28.95
C GLY A 191 -5.40 -14.73 30.47
N PHE A 192 -5.16 -15.95 30.86
CA PHE A 192 -5.35 -16.41 32.23
C PHE A 192 -4.13 -17.25 32.63
N ALA A 193 -3.56 -16.93 33.75
CA ALA A 193 -2.47 -17.69 34.36
C ALA A 193 -2.92 -18.26 35.71
N LYS A 194 -2.64 -19.53 35.95
CA LYS A 194 -3.00 -20.22 37.19
C LYS A 194 -1.84 -21.05 37.71
N THR A 195 -1.53 -20.88 38.97
CA THR A 195 -0.67 -21.80 39.73
C THR A 195 -1.50 -23.03 40.13
N LEU A 196 -1.18 -24.18 39.55
CA LEU A 196 -1.88 -25.42 39.83
C LEU A 196 -1.38 -26.11 41.09
N SER A 197 -0.08 -25.91 41.41
CA SER A 197 0.56 -26.38 42.62
C SER A 197 1.81 -25.53 42.90
N LEU A 198 2.47 -25.75 44.04
CA LEU A 198 3.73 -25.06 44.37
C LEU A 198 4.85 -25.23 43.29
N ARG A 199 4.66 -26.17 42.37
CA ARG A 199 5.66 -26.52 41.35
C ARG A 199 5.13 -26.52 39.93
N SER A 200 3.85 -26.25 39.72
CA SER A 200 3.25 -26.26 38.36
C SER A 200 2.39 -25.04 38.13
N ALA A 201 2.50 -24.49 36.93
CA ALA A 201 1.74 -23.34 36.46
C ALA A 201 1.19 -23.60 35.03
N LEU A 202 0.02 -23.06 34.78
CA LEU A 202 -0.63 -23.09 33.48
C LEU A 202 -0.96 -21.65 33.04
N LYS A 203 -0.57 -21.28 31.82
CA LYS A 203 -0.96 -20.02 31.18
C LYS A 203 -1.71 -20.34 29.90
N ILE A 204 -2.88 -19.76 29.71
CA ILE A 204 -3.67 -19.85 28.48
C ILE A 204 -3.91 -18.42 28.01
N SER A 205 -3.63 -18.13 26.76
CA SER A 205 -3.94 -16.84 26.15
C SER A 205 -4.55 -17.00 24.78
N ALA A 206 -5.40 -16.05 24.42
CA ALA A 206 -5.91 -15.87 23.07
C ALA A 206 -5.38 -14.53 22.53
N PHE A 207 -5.00 -14.52 21.28
CA PHE A 207 -4.45 -13.33 20.62
C PHE A 207 -5.12 -13.07 19.28
N TYR A 208 -5.19 -11.78 18.94
CA TYR A 208 -5.63 -11.31 17.64
C TYR A 208 -4.73 -10.15 17.21
N LYS A 209 -4.15 -10.26 16.01
CA LYS A 209 -3.27 -9.23 15.44
C LYS A 209 -3.82 -8.78 14.11
N GLU A 210 -3.84 -7.46 13.91
CA GLU A 210 -4.12 -6.85 12.63
C GLU A 210 -2.81 -6.34 12.04
N LEU A 211 -2.51 -6.78 10.82
CA LEU A 211 -1.40 -6.29 10.01
C LEU A 211 -1.99 -5.32 8.99
N ARG A 212 -1.52 -4.09 8.98
CA ARG A 212 -2.01 -3.01 8.12
C ARG A 212 -0.86 -2.31 7.42
N ASP A 213 -1.17 -1.71 6.29
CA ASP A 213 -0.22 -0.94 5.50
C ASP A 213 1.01 -1.77 5.10
N MET A 214 0.85 -3.08 4.92
CA MET A 214 1.93 -3.97 4.50
C MET A 214 2.35 -3.63 3.07
N ILE A 215 3.65 -3.68 2.84
CA ILE A 215 4.25 -3.27 1.57
C ILE A 215 4.11 -4.38 0.54
N GLN A 216 3.70 -4.01 -0.68
CA GLN A 216 3.60 -4.91 -1.83
C GLN A 216 4.04 -4.19 -3.11
N VAL A 217 4.53 -4.96 -4.09
CA VAL A 217 4.77 -4.45 -5.44
C VAL A 217 3.43 -4.12 -6.10
N VAL A 218 3.35 -2.93 -6.68
CA VAL A 218 2.18 -2.42 -7.39
C VAL A 218 2.57 -1.95 -8.78
N ASN A 219 1.62 -1.97 -9.71
CA ASN A 219 1.79 -1.36 -11.03
C ASN A 219 1.13 0.02 -11.01
N VAL A 220 1.89 1.05 -11.36
CA VAL A 220 1.38 2.41 -11.57
C VAL A 220 0.99 2.53 -13.03
N LEU A 221 -0.30 2.29 -13.29
CA LEU A 221 -0.89 2.43 -14.60
C LEU A 221 -1.07 3.90 -14.97
N GLY A 222 -0.92 4.21 -16.25
CA GLY A 222 -1.14 5.56 -16.76
C GLY A 222 -0.08 6.58 -16.32
N ALA A 223 1.11 6.15 -15.96
CA ALA A 223 2.25 7.03 -15.77
C ALA A 223 2.88 7.40 -17.12
N TYR A 224 3.46 8.61 -17.21
CA TYR A 224 4.20 9.04 -18.37
C TYR A 224 5.71 8.89 -18.12
N PRO A 225 6.53 8.45 -19.10
CA PRO A 225 6.22 8.03 -20.46
C PRO A 225 5.65 6.61 -20.56
N ALA A 226 5.71 5.81 -19.51
CA ALA A 226 5.21 4.44 -19.49
C ALA A 226 4.80 4.03 -18.07
N GLN A 227 3.93 3.03 -17.97
CA GLN A 227 3.63 2.38 -16.69
C GLN A 227 4.91 1.79 -16.07
N TYR A 228 4.97 1.77 -14.74
CA TYR A 228 6.11 1.23 -14.02
C TYR A 228 5.68 0.48 -12.75
N LEU A 229 6.57 -0.35 -12.25
CA LEU A 229 6.37 -1.07 -11.00
C LEU A 229 7.03 -0.32 -9.85
N THR A 230 6.34 -0.26 -8.71
CA THR A 230 6.89 0.32 -7.49
C THR A 230 6.35 -0.43 -6.27
N TYR A 231 6.71 0.03 -5.08
CA TYR A 231 6.16 -0.47 -3.82
C TYR A 231 5.03 0.43 -3.34
N GLY A 232 3.98 -0.17 -2.77
CA GLY A 232 2.85 0.53 -2.15
C GLY A 232 2.39 -0.15 -0.87
N ASN A 233 1.75 0.59 0.03
CA ASN A 233 1.19 0.08 1.29
C ASN A 233 -0.26 -0.39 1.06
N ILE A 234 -0.44 -1.52 0.39
CA ILE A 234 -1.77 -2.00 -0.03
C ILE A 234 -2.19 -3.31 0.64
N ASP A 235 -1.25 -4.04 1.23
CA ASP A 235 -1.53 -5.34 1.81
C ASP A 235 -1.99 -5.22 3.27
N PHE A 236 -2.76 -6.22 3.68
CA PHE A 236 -3.22 -6.38 5.05
C PHE A 236 -3.29 -7.86 5.42
N GLY A 237 -3.32 -8.13 6.72
CA GLY A 237 -3.47 -9.47 7.22
C GLY A 237 -4.05 -9.51 8.63
N THR A 238 -4.45 -10.70 9.05
CA THR A 238 -4.88 -10.97 10.41
C THR A 238 -4.23 -12.24 10.91
N VAL A 239 -3.81 -12.23 12.16
CA VAL A 239 -3.28 -13.40 12.86
C VAL A 239 -4.10 -13.60 14.12
N LYS A 240 -4.72 -14.76 14.27
CA LYS A 240 -5.55 -15.09 15.44
C LYS A 240 -5.21 -16.47 15.95
N GLY A 241 -5.29 -16.63 17.26
CA GLY A 241 -4.95 -17.94 17.83
C GLY A 241 -5.05 -17.99 19.34
N MET A 242 -4.56 -19.10 19.84
CA MET A 242 -4.42 -19.34 21.28
C MET A 242 -3.10 -20.02 21.59
N SER A 243 -2.58 -19.72 22.77
CA SER A 243 -1.38 -20.35 23.31
C SER A 243 -1.69 -20.99 24.66
N VAL A 244 -1.13 -22.18 24.89
CA VAL A 244 -1.19 -22.88 26.16
C VAL A 244 0.26 -23.18 26.58
N ASN A 245 0.66 -22.67 27.73
CA ASN A 245 1.98 -22.91 28.29
C ASN A 245 1.81 -23.62 29.63
N PHE A 246 2.50 -24.73 29.79
CA PHE A 246 2.54 -25.49 31.04
C PHE A 246 3.97 -25.64 31.54
N ASP A 247 4.21 -25.23 32.77
CA ASP A 247 5.48 -25.33 33.44
C ASP A 247 5.40 -26.25 34.64
N LEU A 248 6.31 -27.23 34.69
CA LEU A 248 6.52 -28.09 35.85
C LEU A 248 7.95 -27.94 36.33
N ARG A 249 8.13 -27.29 37.49
CA ARG A 249 9.42 -27.24 38.18
C ARG A 249 9.81 -28.63 38.66
N ARG A 250 11.11 -28.86 38.79
CA ARG A 250 11.65 -30.15 39.18
C ARG A 250 10.89 -30.79 40.34
N THR A 251 10.28 -31.93 40.02
CA THR A 251 9.52 -32.76 40.97
C THR A 251 10.13 -34.18 40.87
N GLY A 252 10.90 -34.57 41.91
CA GLY A 252 11.75 -35.74 41.81
C GLY A 252 12.84 -35.55 40.75
N ASN A 253 12.82 -36.37 39.70
CA ASN A 253 13.78 -36.32 38.60
C ASN A 253 13.20 -35.72 37.31
N ILE A 254 12.00 -35.20 37.33
CA ILE A 254 11.29 -34.66 36.15
C ILE A 254 11.12 -33.17 36.28
N SER A 255 11.48 -32.42 35.23
CA SER A 255 11.04 -31.03 34.96
C SER A 255 10.53 -30.96 33.53
N MET A 256 9.50 -30.19 33.29
CA MET A 256 8.89 -30.08 31.96
C MET A 256 8.39 -28.66 31.70
N THR A 257 8.66 -28.16 30.51
CA THR A 257 7.99 -27.01 29.94
C THR A 257 7.35 -27.47 28.62
N ALA A 258 6.06 -27.27 28.50
CA ALA A 258 5.32 -27.62 27.29
C ALA A 258 4.57 -26.39 26.78
N ASN A 259 4.75 -26.08 25.51
CA ASN A 259 4.07 -24.99 24.84
C ASN A 259 3.29 -25.53 23.66
N TYR A 260 2.05 -25.08 23.53
CA TYR A 260 1.22 -25.33 22.37
C TYR A 260 0.64 -24.03 21.86
N THR A 261 0.74 -23.78 20.56
CA THR A 261 0.11 -22.65 19.89
C THR A 261 -0.73 -23.13 18.73
N LEU A 262 -1.98 -22.70 18.71
CA LEU A 262 -2.87 -22.80 17.55
C LEU A 262 -2.94 -21.41 16.92
N GLN A 263 -2.60 -21.27 15.64
CA GLN A 263 -2.56 -20.01 14.93
C GLN A 263 -3.23 -20.12 13.56
N PHE A 264 -3.92 -19.05 13.16
CA PHE A 264 -4.43 -18.84 11.80
C PHE A 264 -3.93 -17.47 11.34
N ALA A 265 -3.15 -17.44 10.28
CA ALA A 265 -2.60 -16.22 9.71
C ALA A 265 -3.05 -16.10 8.25
N ASP A 266 -3.93 -15.15 7.98
CA ASP A 266 -4.51 -14.93 6.66
C ASP A 266 -4.26 -13.47 6.23
N GLY A 267 -3.97 -13.24 4.95
CA GLY A 267 -3.74 -11.90 4.41
C GLY A 267 -3.65 -11.87 2.89
N THR A 268 -3.41 -10.70 2.33
CA THR A 268 -3.30 -10.51 0.88
C THR A 268 -1.91 -10.78 0.35
N GLY A 269 -0.87 -10.70 1.21
CA GLY A 269 0.52 -11.01 0.86
C GLY A 269 1.37 -11.29 2.09
N SER A 270 2.42 -12.08 1.93
CA SER A 270 3.34 -12.48 3.01
C SER A 270 4.63 -11.68 3.03
N SER A 271 4.95 -11.00 1.94
CA SER A 271 6.14 -10.16 1.76
C SER A 271 5.91 -9.15 0.66
N ALA A 272 6.74 -8.13 0.58
CA ALA A 272 6.65 -7.08 -0.44
C ALA A 272 6.67 -7.59 -1.89
N SER A 273 7.15 -8.79 -2.14
CA SER A 273 7.22 -9.40 -3.47
C SER A 273 6.21 -10.54 -3.70
N SER A 274 5.31 -10.82 -2.75
CA SER A 274 4.37 -11.94 -2.88
C SER A 274 3.48 -11.86 -4.11
N GLY A 275 3.04 -10.66 -4.49
CA GLY A 275 2.21 -10.40 -5.66
C GLY A 275 2.97 -10.05 -6.93
N GLN A 276 4.30 -9.96 -6.89
CA GLN A 276 5.10 -9.43 -8.01
C GLN A 276 4.89 -10.18 -9.32
N SER A 277 4.71 -11.50 -9.28
CA SER A 277 4.46 -12.30 -10.48
C SER A 277 3.12 -11.97 -11.15
N LEU A 278 2.09 -11.67 -10.38
CA LEU A 278 0.78 -11.24 -10.90
C LEU A 278 0.91 -9.87 -11.57
N VAL A 279 1.54 -8.93 -10.88
CA VAL A 279 1.72 -7.56 -11.34
C VAL A 279 2.59 -7.50 -12.60
N ASN A 280 3.64 -8.32 -12.68
CA ASN A 280 4.49 -8.43 -13.88
C ASN A 280 3.73 -8.94 -15.12
N THR A 281 2.64 -9.67 -14.92
CA THR A 281 1.77 -10.15 -16.01
C THR A 281 0.59 -9.21 -16.29
N GLY A 282 0.61 -8.01 -15.71
CA GLY A 282 -0.46 -7.01 -15.85
C GLY A 282 -1.73 -7.33 -15.06
N GLN A 283 -1.68 -8.33 -14.18
CA GLN A 283 -2.82 -8.68 -13.33
C GLN A 283 -2.88 -7.77 -12.10
N PRO A 284 -4.06 -7.44 -11.60
CA PRO A 284 -4.20 -6.64 -10.39
C PRO A 284 -3.69 -7.40 -9.15
N ASN A 285 -3.27 -6.66 -8.14
CA ASN A 285 -2.88 -7.24 -6.86
C ASN A 285 -4.03 -8.05 -6.24
N LEU A 286 -3.68 -9.15 -5.58
CA LEU A 286 -4.64 -10.01 -4.91
C LEU A 286 -5.35 -9.24 -3.78
N ARG A 287 -6.68 -9.23 -3.80
CA ARG A 287 -7.50 -8.61 -2.75
C ARG A 287 -8.22 -9.62 -1.85
N SER A 288 -8.14 -10.89 -2.17
CA SER A 288 -8.66 -11.98 -1.33
C SER A 288 -7.60 -12.45 -0.35
N THR A 289 -8.01 -12.76 0.87
CA THR A 289 -7.10 -13.30 1.88
C THR A 289 -6.76 -14.76 1.61
N ILE A 290 -5.49 -15.07 1.72
CA ILE A 290 -4.92 -16.42 1.62
C ILE A 290 -4.10 -16.69 2.89
N PRO A 291 -3.84 -17.96 3.24
CA PRO A 291 -2.91 -18.28 4.31
C PRO A 291 -1.53 -17.64 4.03
N LEU A 292 -1.00 -16.94 5.03
CA LEU A 292 0.32 -16.31 4.94
C LEU A 292 1.42 -17.37 5.03
N ALA A 293 2.60 -17.07 4.48
CA ALA A 293 3.73 -18.00 4.46
C ALA A 293 4.19 -18.47 5.85
N PHE A 294 3.87 -17.71 6.88
CA PHE A 294 4.15 -18.05 8.28
C PHE A 294 2.93 -18.63 9.03
N ASP A 295 1.87 -19.03 8.29
CA ASP A 295 0.69 -19.72 8.88
C ASP A 295 1.08 -21.11 9.31
N GLN A 296 1.54 -21.24 10.56
CA GLN A 296 1.82 -22.51 11.20
C GLN A 296 0.69 -22.82 12.18
N ARG A 297 -0.26 -23.63 11.72
CA ARG A 297 -1.50 -23.88 12.46
C ARG A 297 -1.29 -24.51 13.83
N HIS A 298 -0.33 -25.39 13.94
CA HIS A 298 0.00 -26.09 15.18
C HIS A 298 1.49 -26.04 15.44
N ALA A 299 1.90 -25.45 16.56
CA ALA A 299 3.26 -25.47 17.04
C ALA A 299 3.30 -26.09 18.45
N ILE A 300 4.18 -27.06 18.65
CA ILE A 300 4.40 -27.75 19.92
C ILE A 300 5.89 -27.71 20.23
N SER A 301 6.23 -27.35 21.42
CA SER A 301 7.62 -27.38 21.92
C SER A 301 7.70 -27.79 23.38
#